data_62c9feb3a285eff1ba79d6f06429ca0b
#
_entry.id   62c9feb3a285eff1ba79d6f06429ca0b
#
_cell.length_a   1.000
_cell.length_b   1.000
_cell.length_c   1.000
_cell.angle_alpha   90.00
_cell.angle_beta   90.00
_cell.angle_gamma   90.00
#
_symmetry.space_group_name_H-M   'P 1'
#
loop_
_entity.id
_entity.type
_entity.pdbx_description
1 polymer ?
#
loop_
_entity_poly.entity_id
_entity_poly.type
_entity_poly.pdbx_seq_one_letter_code
_entity_poly.pdbx_strand_id
1 'polypeptide(L)'
;MYILTIHTISDPQAFWSGQLNLPEGTELPMVMPSENGTRGVCLFKSTSVETVRNVVDGATSAVSRNEFYAINEGGALGLPA
;
A
#
# COMPACT_ATOMS: atom_id res chain seq x y z
N MET A 1 -3.18 -11.10 -7.56
CA MET A 1 -3.89 -11.01 -6.27
C MET A 1 -3.94 -9.56 -5.81
N TYR A 2 -4.93 -9.21 -4.99
CA TYR A 2 -5.01 -7.90 -4.37
C TYR A 2 -4.48 -7.94 -2.95
N ILE A 3 -3.77 -6.89 -2.56
CA ILE A 3 -3.15 -6.78 -1.24
C ILE A 3 -3.53 -5.42 -0.65
N LEU A 4 -4.19 -5.46 0.51
CA LEU A 4 -4.52 -4.27 1.28
C LEU A 4 -3.32 -3.90 2.13
N THR A 5 -2.92 -2.64 2.08
CA THR A 5 -1.88 -2.12 2.96
C THR A 5 -2.47 -1.03 3.85
N ILE A 6 -2.11 -1.08 5.12
CA ILE A 6 -2.53 -0.08 6.09
C ILE A 6 -1.27 0.57 6.65
N HIS A 7 -1.20 1.89 6.54
CA HIS A 7 -0.03 2.66 6.94
C HIS A 7 -0.33 3.50 8.18
N THR A 8 0.54 3.41 9.18
CA THR A 8 0.57 4.33 10.32
C THR A 8 1.78 5.21 10.12
N ILE A 9 1.58 6.50 9.93
CA ILE A 9 2.57 7.41 9.37
C ILE A 9 3.04 8.42 10.41
N SER A 10 4.36 8.46 10.66
CA SER A 10 4.96 9.40 11.62
C SER A 10 5.36 10.73 10.99
N ASP A 11 5.66 10.73 9.69
CA ASP A 11 6.00 11.94 8.95
C ASP A 11 5.18 11.98 7.65
N PRO A 12 3.98 12.58 7.70
CA PRO A 12 3.10 12.60 6.53
C PRO A 12 3.72 13.28 5.31
N GLN A 13 4.44 14.37 5.49
CA GLN A 13 5.04 15.07 4.37
C GLN A 13 6.05 14.18 3.64
N ALA A 14 6.93 13.52 4.38
CA ALA A 14 7.92 12.64 3.79
C ALA A 14 7.27 11.41 3.14
N PHE A 15 6.27 10.82 3.80
CA PHE A 15 5.59 9.65 3.27
C PHE A 15 4.87 9.94 1.95
N TRP A 16 4.06 10.99 1.92
CA TRP A 16 3.19 11.28 0.76
C TRP A 16 3.92 11.95 -0.40
N SER A 17 5.09 12.53 -0.16
CA SER A 17 5.92 13.10 -1.23
C SER A 17 6.85 12.07 -1.86
N GLY A 18 7.00 10.90 -1.26
CA GLY A 18 7.84 9.84 -1.77
C GLY A 18 7.25 9.17 -3.00
N GLN A 19 8.08 8.48 -3.74
CA GLN A 19 7.67 7.71 -4.91
C GLN A 19 7.99 6.24 -4.70
N LEU A 20 7.08 5.38 -5.16
CA LEU A 20 7.29 3.95 -5.18
C LEU A 20 7.71 3.53 -6.58
N ASN A 21 8.77 2.73 -6.66
CA ASN A 21 9.17 2.10 -7.91
C ASN A 21 8.53 0.72 -7.95
N LEU A 22 7.43 0.61 -8.69
CA LEU A 22 6.67 -0.63 -8.78
C LEU A 22 7.35 -1.59 -9.76
N PRO A 23 7.67 -2.82 -9.33
CA PRO A 23 8.21 -3.81 -10.26
C PRO A 23 7.15 -4.23 -11.27
N GLU A 24 7.59 -4.83 -12.37
CA GLU A 24 6.69 -5.37 -13.37
C GLU A 24 5.72 -6.36 -12.73
N GLY A 25 4.45 -6.27 -13.08
CA GLY A 25 3.41 -7.12 -12.51
C GLY A 25 2.81 -6.60 -11.20
N THR A 26 3.28 -5.46 -10.71
CA THR A 26 2.74 -4.82 -9.51
C THR A 26 2.12 -3.48 -9.87
N GLU A 27 0.87 -3.28 -9.45
CA GLU A 27 0.10 -2.06 -9.71
C GLU A 27 -0.43 -1.51 -8.39
N LEU A 28 -0.72 -0.21 -8.37
CA LEU A 28 -1.29 0.48 -7.22
C LEU A 28 -2.58 1.20 -7.65
N PRO A 29 -3.70 0.45 -7.74
CA PRO A 29 -4.94 1.02 -8.25
C PRO A 29 -5.65 2.00 -7.31
N MET A 30 -5.41 1.93 -5.99
CA MET A 30 -6.09 2.81 -5.04
C MET A 30 -5.13 3.31 -3.98
N VAL A 31 -5.20 4.62 -3.71
CA VAL A 31 -4.44 5.29 -2.64
C VAL A 31 -5.42 6.18 -1.89
N MET A 32 -5.57 5.94 -0.59
CA MET A 32 -6.52 6.67 0.23
C MET A 32 -5.82 7.21 1.48
N PRO A 33 -5.33 8.44 1.44
CA PRO A 33 -4.79 9.07 2.65
C PRO A 33 -5.93 9.49 3.59
N SER A 34 -5.68 9.43 4.90
CA SER A 34 -6.59 10.06 5.85
C SER A 34 -6.51 11.57 5.72
N GLU A 35 -7.51 12.27 6.27
CA GLU A 35 -7.62 13.72 6.11
C GLU A 35 -6.36 14.47 6.56
N ASN A 36 -5.76 14.05 7.68
CA ASN A 36 -4.53 14.68 8.18
C ASN A 36 -3.24 14.00 7.70
N GLY A 37 -3.36 12.97 6.87
CA GLY A 37 -2.20 12.27 6.30
C GLY A 37 -1.47 11.32 7.24
N THR A 38 -1.93 11.13 8.49
CA THR A 38 -1.24 10.26 9.46
C THR A 38 -1.61 8.78 9.32
N ARG A 39 -2.60 8.48 8.50
CA ARG A 39 -2.99 7.12 8.15
C ARG A 39 -3.15 7.03 6.65
N GLY A 40 -2.97 5.83 6.12
CA GLY A 40 -3.23 5.59 4.71
C GLY A 40 -3.68 4.17 4.49
N VAL A 41 -4.50 3.98 3.47
CA VAL A 41 -4.90 2.66 3.00
C VAL A 41 -4.63 2.62 1.51
N CYS A 42 -3.88 1.62 1.08
CA CYS A 42 -3.57 1.45 -0.34
C CYS A 42 -3.96 0.04 -0.76
N LEU A 43 -4.38 -0.09 -2.01
CA LEU A 43 -4.68 -1.38 -2.60
C LEU A 43 -3.67 -1.63 -3.71
N PHE A 44 -2.92 -2.71 -3.58
CA PHE A 44 -1.98 -3.17 -4.60
C PHE A 44 -2.54 -4.38 -5.32
N LYS A 45 -2.14 -4.53 -6.57
CA LYS A 45 -2.33 -5.76 -7.33
C LYS A 45 -0.94 -6.29 -7.67
N SER A 46 -0.63 -7.50 -7.25
CA SER A 46 0.72 -8.07 -7.41
C SER A 46 0.65 -9.59 -7.39
N THR A 47 1.81 -10.21 -7.56
CA THR A 47 1.93 -11.67 -7.55
C THR A 47 2.05 -12.23 -6.13
N SER A 48 2.48 -11.42 -5.16
CA SER A 48 2.63 -11.90 -3.78
C SER A 48 2.61 -10.73 -2.79
N VAL A 49 2.23 -11.04 -1.55
CA VAL A 49 2.30 -10.09 -0.43
C VAL A 49 3.75 -9.67 -0.20
N GLU A 50 4.69 -10.60 -0.33
CA GLU A 50 6.11 -10.33 -0.09
C GLU A 50 6.66 -9.29 -1.05
N THR A 51 6.26 -9.31 -2.32
CA THR A 51 6.66 -8.31 -3.29
C THR A 51 6.21 -6.91 -2.86
N VAL A 52 4.96 -6.78 -2.43
CA VAL A 52 4.42 -5.49 -1.97
C VAL A 52 5.12 -5.03 -0.69
N ARG A 53 5.32 -5.95 0.25
CA ARG A 53 6.02 -5.63 1.51
C ARG A 53 7.42 -5.08 1.22
N ASN A 54 8.18 -5.73 0.36
CA ASN A 54 9.54 -5.29 0.03
C ASN A 54 9.55 -3.91 -0.60
N VAL A 55 8.60 -3.62 -1.49
CA VAL A 55 8.50 -2.31 -2.13
C VAL A 55 8.13 -1.22 -1.13
N VAL A 56 7.10 -1.45 -0.35
CA VAL A 56 6.56 -0.43 0.58
C VAL A 56 7.51 -0.21 1.75
N ASP A 57 7.93 -1.27 2.43
CA ASP A 57 8.84 -1.14 3.58
C ASP A 57 10.19 -0.59 3.15
N GLY A 58 10.69 -0.99 1.99
CA GLY A 58 11.94 -0.47 1.47
C GLY A 58 11.91 1.04 1.23
N ALA A 59 10.76 1.58 0.86
CA ALA A 59 10.61 3.00 0.57
C ALA A 59 10.20 3.83 1.80
N THR A 60 9.47 3.26 2.76
CA THR A 60 8.74 4.04 3.77
C THR A 60 9.01 3.67 5.22
N SER A 61 9.79 2.63 5.50
CA SER A 61 9.95 2.12 6.88
C SER A 61 10.51 3.14 7.87
N ALA A 62 11.23 4.15 7.39
CA ALA A 62 11.75 5.21 8.25
C ALA A 62 10.66 6.16 8.77
N VAL A 63 9.51 6.25 8.08
CA VAL A 63 8.46 7.22 8.39
C VAL A 63 7.08 6.58 8.55
N SER A 64 6.99 5.25 8.48
CA SER A 64 5.71 4.57 8.65
C SER A 64 5.86 3.14 9.15
N ARG A 65 4.78 2.64 9.74
CA ARG A 65 4.59 1.22 10.05
C ARG A 65 3.48 0.73 9.14
N ASN A 66 3.72 -0.41 8.50
CA ASN A 66 2.82 -0.90 7.46
C ASN A 66 2.33 -2.30 7.78
N GLU A 67 1.06 -2.55 7.50
CA GLU A 67 0.43 -3.86 7.60
C GLU A 67 0.01 -4.30 6.20
N PHE A 68 0.11 -5.60 5.93
CA PHE A 68 -0.13 -6.15 4.59
C PHE A 68 -1.07 -7.35 4.71
N TYR A 69 -2.17 -7.32 3.95
CA TYR A 69 -3.18 -8.37 3.98
C TYR A 69 -3.55 -8.79 2.56
N ALA A 70 -3.44 -10.08 2.27
CA ALA A 70 -3.99 -10.61 1.04
C ALA A 70 -5.52 -10.54 1.11
N ILE A 71 -6.15 -10.05 0.04
CA ILE A 71 -7.60 -9.89 -0.01
C ILE A 71 -8.26 -11.17 -0.48
N ASN A 72 -9.34 -11.55 0.19
CA ASN A 72 -10.24 -12.59 -0.29
C ASN A 72 -11.11 -11.98 -1.39
N GLU A 73 -10.72 -12.17 -2.64
CA GLU A 73 -11.40 -11.54 -3.77
C GLU A 73 -12.84 -12.02 -3.94
N GLY A 74 -13.11 -13.27 -3.54
CA GLY A 74 -14.47 -13.81 -3.60
C GLY A 74 -15.44 -13.15 -2.63
N GLY A 75 -14.93 -12.56 -1.54
CA GLY A 75 -15.74 -11.84 -0.56
C GLY A 75 -15.71 -10.32 -0.74
N ALA A 76 -14.92 -9.80 -1.65
CA ALA A 76 -14.74 -8.38 -1.82
C ALA A 76 -15.78 -7.76 -2.75
N LEU A 77 -16.12 -6.51 -2.48
CA LEU A 77 -17.00 -5.71 -3.34
C LEU A 77 -16.25 -4.44 -3.75
N GLY A 78 -16.41 -4.05 -5.00
CA GLY A 78 -15.85 -2.79 -5.48
C GLY A 78 -14.38 -2.83 -5.84
N LEU A 79 -13.78 -4.00 -5.97
CA LEU A 79 -12.40 -4.08 -6.43
C LEU A 79 -12.28 -3.49 -7.84
N PRO A 80 -11.19 -2.75 -8.12
CA PRO A 80 -10.99 -2.21 -9.47
C PRO A 80 -10.83 -3.34 -10.49
N ALA A 81 -11.31 -3.11 -11.68
CA ALA A 81 -11.23 -4.06 -12.77
C ALA A 81 -9.81 -4.23 -13.30
#